data_f4962a10a557d7aa75d8f988ee720b47
#
_entry.id   f4962a10a557d7aa75d8f988ee720b47
#
_cell.length_a   1.000
_cell.length_b   1.000
_cell.length_c   1.000
_cell.angle_alpha   90.00
_cell.angle_beta   90.00
_cell.angle_gamma   90.00
#
_symmetry.space_group_name_H-M   'P 1'
#
loop_
_entity.id
_entity.type
_entity.pdbx_description
1 polymer ?
#
loop_
_entity_poly.entity_id
_entity_poly.type
_entity_poly.pdbx_seq_one_letter_code
_entity_poly.pdbx_strand_id
1 'polypeptide(L)' 'MAKVDLDKIVLGVGGITEKIYAGTLNKKGNMWLQKTDVTSSFLDCVVKKWEGSSEIICNGEAQWEVTVKKLR' A
#
# COMPACT_ATOMS: atom_id res chain seq x y z
N MET A 1 -5.29 -3.09 -25.23
CA MET A 1 -5.16 -2.94 -23.78
C MET A 1 -4.32 -1.70 -23.47
N ALA A 2 -4.82 -0.85 -22.58
CA ALA A 2 -4.08 0.35 -22.23
C ALA A 2 -2.82 -0.02 -21.44
N LYS A 3 -1.70 0.61 -21.81
CA LYS A 3 -0.44 0.42 -21.12
C LYS A 3 -0.46 1.18 -19.80
N VAL A 4 -0.14 0.52 -18.70
CA VAL A 4 -0.06 1.16 -17.40
C VAL A 4 1.28 1.86 -17.26
N ASP A 5 1.25 3.13 -16.86
CA ASP A 5 2.46 3.88 -16.56
C ASP A 5 2.88 3.56 -15.12
N LEU A 6 3.96 2.81 -14.97
CA LEU A 6 4.41 2.36 -13.66
C LEU A 6 4.81 3.50 -12.74
N ASP A 7 5.20 4.65 -13.31
CA ASP A 7 5.56 5.82 -12.51
C ASP A 7 4.33 6.50 -11.88
N LYS A 8 3.14 6.17 -12.38
CA LYS A 8 1.88 6.76 -11.89
C LYS A 8 1.08 5.82 -11.03
N ILE A 9 1.61 4.65 -10.72
CA ILE A 9 0.91 3.71 -9.85
C ILE A 9 0.93 4.22 -8.42
N VAL A 10 -0.23 4.22 -7.78
CA VAL A 10 -0.38 4.61 -6.38
C VAL A 10 -1.03 3.48 -5.60
N LEU A 11 -0.78 3.48 -4.30
CA LEU A 11 -1.44 2.56 -3.38
C LEU A 11 -2.42 3.35 -2.53
N GLY A 12 -3.53 2.72 -2.18
CA GLY A 12 -4.50 3.35 -1.31
C GLY A 12 -5.34 2.32 -0.59
N VAL A 13 -5.96 2.74 0.50
CA VAL A 13 -6.85 1.89 1.27
C VAL A 13 -8.29 2.26 0.91
N GLY A 14 -9.10 1.25 0.55
CA GLY A 14 -10.51 1.46 0.27
C GLY A 14 -11.27 1.85 1.53
N GLY A 15 -12.08 2.92 1.45
CA GLY A 15 -12.77 3.45 2.62
C GLY A 15 -13.83 2.53 3.21
N ILE A 16 -14.45 1.71 2.38
CA ILE A 16 -15.52 0.80 2.83
C ILE A 16 -14.97 -0.60 3.10
N THR A 17 -14.15 -1.12 2.19
CA THR A 17 -13.65 -2.49 2.27
C THR A 17 -12.40 -2.63 3.11
N GLU A 18 -11.69 -1.53 3.34
CA GLU A 18 -10.40 -1.49 4.04
C GLU A 18 -9.32 -2.34 3.37
N LYS A 19 -9.53 -2.72 2.13
CA LYS A 19 -8.54 -3.46 1.35
C LYS A 19 -7.54 -2.50 0.72
N ILE A 20 -6.35 -3.01 0.44
CA ILE A 20 -5.29 -2.22 -0.18
C ILE A 20 -5.35 -2.42 -1.68
N TYR A 21 -5.40 -1.31 -2.40
CA TYR A 21 -5.47 -1.30 -3.86
C TYR A 21 -4.25 -0.63 -4.45
N ALA A 22 -3.82 -1.13 -5.60
CA ALA A 22 -2.82 -0.46 -6.43
C ALA A 22 -3.47 -0.12 -7.76
N GLY A 23 -3.17 1.05 -8.28
CA GLY A 23 -3.73 1.45 -9.56
C GLY A 23 -3.35 2.87 -9.94
N THR A 24 -4.12 3.42 -10.87
CA THR A 24 -3.90 4.78 -11.36
C THR A 24 -5.11 5.65 -11.08
N LEU A 25 -4.86 6.94 -10.89
CA LEU A 25 -5.90 7.91 -10.63
C LEU A 25 -6.16 8.76 -11.86
N ASN A 26 -7.34 9.42 -11.89
CA ASN A 26 -7.64 10.39 -12.93
C ASN A 26 -6.75 11.63 -12.76
N LYS A 27 -6.86 12.59 -13.71
CA LYS A 27 -6.01 13.79 -13.68
C LYS A 27 -6.20 14.61 -12.40
N LYS A 28 -7.39 14.60 -11.82
CA LYS A 28 -7.66 15.34 -10.59
C LYS A 28 -7.16 14.62 -9.34
N GLY A 29 -6.84 13.33 -9.45
CA GLY A 29 -6.36 12.54 -8.32
C GLY A 29 -7.43 12.14 -7.32
N ASN A 30 -8.71 12.25 -7.68
CA ASN A 30 -9.81 11.95 -6.76
C ASN A 30 -10.60 10.69 -7.10
N MET A 31 -10.30 10.04 -8.21
CA MET A 31 -10.99 8.82 -8.61
C MET A 31 -10.01 7.84 -9.25
N TRP A 32 -10.24 6.57 -9.00
CA TRP A 32 -9.46 5.51 -9.63
C TRP A 32 -9.89 5.35 -11.09
N LEU A 33 -8.92 5.31 -11.99
CA LEU A 33 -9.12 4.90 -13.38
C LEU A 33 -9.03 3.39 -13.50
N GLN A 34 -8.03 2.82 -12.84
CA GLN A 34 -7.80 1.38 -12.78
C GLN A 34 -7.33 1.05 -11.40
N LYS A 35 -7.79 -0.06 -10.84
CA LYS A 35 -7.29 -0.51 -9.53
C LYS A 35 -7.43 -2.03 -9.43
N THR A 36 -6.56 -2.62 -8.63
CA THR A 36 -6.63 -4.04 -8.31
C THR A 36 -6.36 -4.21 -6.82
N ASP A 37 -6.99 -5.22 -6.23
CA ASP A 37 -6.80 -5.56 -4.83
C ASP A 37 -5.44 -6.24 -4.68
N VAL A 38 -4.54 -5.63 -3.93
CA VAL A 38 -3.21 -6.17 -3.69
C VAL A 38 -2.98 -6.45 -2.21
N THR A 39 -4.04 -6.58 -1.44
CA THR A 39 -3.94 -6.74 0.02
C THR A 39 -3.04 -7.90 0.41
N SER A 40 -3.26 -9.08 -0.17
CA SER A 40 -2.44 -10.27 0.14
C SER A 40 -0.99 -10.08 -0.26
N SER A 41 -0.75 -9.55 -1.45
CA SER A 41 0.61 -9.30 -1.92
C SER A 41 1.31 -8.27 -1.06
N PHE A 42 0.59 -7.23 -0.64
CA PHE A 42 1.13 -6.22 0.24
C PHE A 42 1.53 -6.81 1.58
N LEU A 43 0.68 -7.64 2.17
CA LEU A 43 0.98 -8.27 3.47
C LEU A 43 2.18 -9.20 3.36
N ASP A 44 2.32 -9.93 2.27
CA ASP A 44 3.50 -10.75 2.03
C ASP A 44 4.78 -9.92 1.99
N CYS A 45 4.72 -8.76 1.34
CA CYS A 45 5.86 -7.85 1.30
C CYS A 45 6.20 -7.29 2.68
N VAL A 46 5.18 -6.98 3.48
CA VAL A 46 5.37 -6.49 4.85
C VAL A 46 6.11 -7.53 5.68
N VAL A 47 5.67 -8.79 5.59
CA VAL A 47 6.32 -9.88 6.33
C VAL A 47 7.78 -10.02 5.91
N LYS A 48 8.04 -10.03 4.61
CA LYS A 48 9.41 -10.21 4.09
C LYS A 48 10.32 -9.06 4.45
N LYS A 49 9.78 -7.84 4.48
CA LYS A 49 10.60 -6.66 4.74
C LYS A 49 10.91 -6.47 6.23
N TRP A 50 9.94 -6.71 7.10
CA TRP A 50 10.06 -6.35 8.51
C TRP A 50 10.06 -7.54 9.47
N GLU A 51 9.99 -8.78 9.00
CA GLU A 51 9.98 -9.94 9.87
C GLU A 51 11.22 -9.91 10.79
N GLY A 52 10.98 -9.98 12.09
CA GLY A 52 12.04 -9.98 13.09
C GLY A 52 12.67 -8.62 13.38
N SER A 53 12.10 -7.54 12.83
CA SER A 53 12.61 -6.19 13.07
C SER A 53 11.46 -5.21 13.20
N SER A 54 11.80 -3.97 13.50
CA SER A 54 10.83 -2.89 13.53
C SER A 54 11.44 -1.64 12.91
N GLU A 55 10.59 -0.76 12.42
CA GLU A 55 11.01 0.47 11.77
C GLU A 55 10.08 1.60 12.16
N ILE A 56 10.64 2.78 12.36
CA ILE A 56 9.87 3.98 12.64
C ILE A 56 9.64 4.74 11.35
N ILE A 57 8.39 5.05 11.06
CA ILE A 57 8.01 5.83 9.89
C ILE A 57 7.61 7.22 10.35
N CYS A 58 8.24 8.23 9.78
CA CYS A 58 7.96 9.63 10.09
C CYS A 58 7.25 10.29 8.92
N ASN A 59 6.19 11.05 9.23
CA ASN A 59 5.46 11.83 8.25
C ASN A 59 5.08 13.15 8.90
N GLY A 60 5.89 14.19 8.67
CA GLY A 60 5.74 15.45 9.36
C GLY A 60 5.99 15.28 10.85
N GLU A 61 5.02 15.68 11.68
CA GLU A 61 5.12 15.53 13.13
C GLU A 61 4.67 14.15 13.61
N ALA A 62 3.99 13.40 12.77
CA ALA A 62 3.48 12.09 13.14
C ALA A 62 4.54 11.01 12.94
N GLN A 63 4.57 10.04 13.86
CA GLN A 63 5.48 8.92 13.80
C GLN A 63 4.70 7.63 14.03
N TRP A 64 5.06 6.59 13.30
CA TRP A 64 4.46 5.27 13.46
C TRP A 64 5.56 4.22 13.52
N GLU A 65 5.31 3.17 14.28
CA GLU A 65 6.20 2.02 14.34
C GLU A 65 5.57 0.88 13.56
N VAL A 66 6.36 0.28 12.67
CA VAL A 66 5.98 -0.95 11.96
C VAL A 66 6.74 -2.11 12.58
N THR A 67 6.01 -3.09 13.08
CA THR A 67 6.61 -4.28 13.70
C THR A 67 5.93 -5.52 13.15
N VAL A 68 6.73 -6.49 12.71
CA VAL A 68 6.24 -7.79 12.25
C VAL A 68 6.83 -8.87 13.15
N LYS A 69 5.96 -9.63 13.80
CA LYS A 69 6.36 -10.66 14.74
C LYS A 69 5.77 -12.00 14.30
N LYS A 70 6.62 -12.99 14.16
CA LYS A 70 6.18 -14.32 13.81
C LYS A 70 5.56 -14.98 15.04
N LEU A 71 4.33 -15.47 14.90
CA LEU A 71 3.61 -16.09 16.01
C LEU A 71 3.72 -17.60 16.01
N ARG A 72 4.14 -18.20 14.91
CA ARG A 72 4.29 -19.65 14.79
C ARG A 72 5.49 -20.02 13.94
#